data_ac2454d17ca2e0b418949071befb6edf
#
_entry.id   ac2454d17ca2e0b418949071befb6edf
#
_cell.length_a   1.000
_cell.length_b   1.000
_cell.length_c   1.000
_cell.angle_alpha   90.00
_cell.angle_beta   90.00
_cell.angle_gamma   90.00
#
_symmetry.space_group_name_H-M   'P 1'
#
loop_
_entity.id
_entity.type
_entity.pdbx_description
1 polymer ?
#
loop_
_entity_poly.entity_id
_entity_poly.type
_entity_poly.pdbx_seq_one_letter_code
_entity_poly.pdbx_strand_id
1 'polypeptide(L)'
;MKKVMVVYDGTEASRLLYERMTAQVRQQGLEAQVVCHDIKRDSESGLSRGSGISEFRGRIDDLAAHVADVDLLLVHLAPVSHEIIEAAPRLRFIASERSSVPNIDVACAKEHGIAVSY
;
A
#
# COMPACT_ATOMS: atom_id res chain seq x y z
N MET A 1 13.93 -8.63 10.35
CA MET A 1 12.58 -9.09 10.00
C MET A 1 11.96 -8.12 9.02
N LYS A 2 11.37 -8.61 7.96
CA LYS A 2 10.66 -7.77 6.97
C LYS A 2 9.31 -7.34 7.51
N LYS A 3 8.92 -6.13 7.19
CA LYS A 3 7.61 -5.60 7.59
C LYS A 3 6.70 -5.49 6.38
N VAL A 4 5.57 -6.20 6.45
CA VAL A 4 4.51 -6.18 5.45
C VAL A 4 3.35 -5.38 6.02
N MET A 5 2.97 -4.32 5.32
CA MET A 5 1.79 -3.55 5.70
C MET A 5 0.66 -3.79 4.73
N VAL A 6 -0.50 -4.17 5.25
CA VAL A 6 -1.75 -4.21 4.48
C VAL A 6 -2.55 -2.97 4.86
N VAL A 7 -2.98 -2.20 3.87
CA VAL A 7 -3.79 -1.02 4.13
C VAL A 7 -5.26 -1.38 4.05
N TYR A 8 -5.94 -1.24 5.18
CA TYR A 8 -7.39 -1.38 5.23
C TYR A 8 -8.04 -0.05 4.84
N ASP A 9 -8.83 -0.07 3.78
CA ASP A 9 -9.47 1.12 3.22
C ASP A 9 -10.99 1.12 3.39
N GLY A 10 -11.52 0.25 4.26
CA GLY A 10 -12.95 0.12 4.50
C GLY A 10 -13.63 -0.91 3.60
N THR A 11 -12.92 -1.47 2.61
CA THR A 11 -13.49 -2.49 1.73
C THR A 11 -13.22 -3.89 2.26
N GLU A 12 -14.10 -4.82 1.91
CA GLU A 12 -13.88 -6.22 2.24
C GLU A 12 -12.65 -6.79 1.54
N ALA A 13 -12.37 -6.33 0.31
CA ALA A 13 -11.19 -6.75 -0.43
C ALA A 13 -9.90 -6.46 0.35
N SER A 14 -9.78 -5.27 0.93
CA SER A 14 -8.60 -4.92 1.72
C SER A 14 -8.53 -5.72 3.03
N ARG A 15 -9.67 -6.02 3.65
CA ARG A 15 -9.71 -6.86 4.85
C ARG A 15 -9.23 -8.27 4.54
N LEU A 16 -9.68 -8.83 3.41
CA LEU A 16 -9.27 -10.18 2.99
C LEU A 16 -7.78 -10.25 2.65
N LEU A 17 -7.20 -9.18 2.12
CA LEU A 17 -5.76 -9.10 1.89
C LEU A 17 -4.98 -9.34 3.18
N TYR A 18 -5.39 -8.70 4.26
CA TYR A 18 -4.73 -8.85 5.55
C TYR A 18 -4.82 -10.29 6.07
N GLU A 19 -6.01 -10.88 6.01
CA GLU A 19 -6.23 -12.25 6.45
C GLU A 19 -5.40 -13.25 5.66
N ARG A 20 -5.37 -13.10 4.33
CA ARG A 20 -4.61 -13.99 3.45
C ARG A 20 -3.11 -13.86 3.67
N MET A 21 -2.61 -12.65 3.80
CA MET A 21 -1.18 -12.44 4.01
C MET A 21 -0.73 -12.99 5.35
N THR A 22 -1.52 -12.78 6.40
CA THR A 22 -1.23 -13.33 7.72
C THR A 22 -1.17 -14.86 7.66
N ALA A 23 -2.12 -15.48 6.98
CA ALA A 23 -2.15 -16.93 6.82
C ALA A 23 -0.93 -17.45 6.04
N GLN A 24 -0.56 -16.78 4.96
CA GLN A 24 0.58 -17.17 4.13
C GLN A 24 1.89 -17.10 4.90
N VAL A 25 2.12 -16.04 5.62
CA VAL A 25 3.33 -15.88 6.44
C VAL A 25 3.42 -16.99 7.48
N ARG A 26 2.30 -17.30 8.13
CA ARG A 26 2.25 -18.36 9.14
C ARG A 26 2.48 -19.74 8.54
N GLN A 27 1.80 -20.05 7.43
CA GLN A 27 1.91 -21.38 6.79
C GLN A 27 3.31 -21.65 6.26
N GLN A 28 3.98 -20.65 5.75
CA GLN A 28 5.30 -20.81 5.16
C GLN A 28 6.44 -20.56 6.14
N GLY A 29 6.13 -20.21 7.37
CA GLY A 29 7.14 -19.96 8.40
C GLY A 29 8.07 -18.80 8.06
N LEU A 30 7.57 -17.77 7.38
CA LEU A 30 8.38 -16.64 6.98
C LEU A 30 8.68 -15.73 8.16
N GLU A 31 9.89 -15.17 8.20
CA GLU A 31 10.28 -14.18 9.18
C GLU A 31 9.80 -12.79 8.70
N ALA A 32 8.52 -12.53 8.89
CA ALA A 32 7.89 -11.28 8.49
C ALA A 32 6.85 -10.86 9.52
N GLN A 33 6.80 -9.55 9.75
CA GLN A 33 5.76 -8.95 10.57
C GLN A 33 4.68 -8.42 9.63
N VAL A 34 3.45 -8.87 9.81
CA VAL A 34 2.31 -8.39 9.04
C VAL A 34 1.51 -7.43 9.90
N VAL A 35 1.37 -6.20 9.47
CA VAL A 35 0.58 -5.18 10.17
C VAL A 35 -0.56 -4.72 9.29
N CYS A 36 -1.66 -4.29 9.92
CA CYS A 36 -2.80 -3.72 9.23
C CYS A 36 -2.92 -2.25 9.62
N HIS A 37 -2.88 -1.37 8.63
CA HIS A 37 -3.07 0.06 8.85
C HIS A 37 -4.46 0.45 8.36
N ASP A 38 -5.30 0.95 9.27
CA ASP A 38 -6.62 1.47 8.91
C ASP A 38 -6.47 2.92 8.49
N ILE A 39 -6.48 3.15 7.17
CA ILE A 39 -6.25 4.49 6.61
C ILE A 39 -7.46 5.40 6.86
N LYS A 40 -7.18 6.66 7.19
CA LYS A 40 -8.23 7.66 7.34
C LYS A 40 -8.81 8.01 5.97
N ARG A 41 -10.12 7.95 5.87
CA ARG A 41 -10.84 8.00 4.60
C ARG A 41 -11.65 9.28 4.38
N ASP A 42 -11.67 10.20 5.31
CA ASP A 42 -12.61 11.30 5.30
C ASP A 42 -12.66 12.07 3.98
N SER A 43 -12.16 13.25 3.80
CA SER A 43 -12.45 14.04 2.61
C SER A 43 -11.49 13.82 1.44
N GLU A 44 -10.44 13.05 1.62
CA GLU A 44 -9.39 12.92 0.62
C GLU A 44 -9.52 11.67 -0.22
N SER A 45 -10.61 11.54 -0.93
CA SER A 45 -10.75 10.45 -1.87
C SER A 45 -10.90 11.02 -3.28
N GLY A 46 -10.18 10.44 -4.22
CA GLY A 46 -10.49 10.57 -5.62
C GLY A 46 -9.68 11.56 -6.43
N LEU A 47 -9.24 12.69 -5.94
CA LEU A 47 -8.58 13.66 -6.79
C LEU A 47 -7.56 14.48 -6.01
N SER A 48 -6.35 13.99 -5.94
CA SER A 48 -5.24 14.83 -5.52
C SER A 48 -4.49 15.30 -6.78
N ARG A 49 -4.60 16.57 -7.10
CA ARG A 49 -3.87 17.14 -8.23
C ARG A 49 -2.37 17.07 -7.94
N GLY A 50 -1.61 16.56 -8.88
CA GLY A 50 -0.16 16.50 -8.78
C GLY A 50 0.40 15.26 -8.12
N SER A 51 -0.41 14.33 -7.66
CA SER A 51 0.06 13.08 -7.04
C SER A 51 0.36 11.97 -8.02
N GLY A 52 0.00 12.13 -9.30
CA GLY A 52 0.21 11.10 -10.34
C GLY A 52 -0.73 9.91 -10.21
N ILE A 53 -1.77 10.00 -9.39
CA ILE A 53 -2.70 8.91 -9.15
C ILE A 53 -4.15 9.39 -9.23
N SER A 54 -5.06 8.43 -9.38
CA SER A 54 -6.51 8.67 -9.39
C SER A 54 -7.23 7.46 -8.79
N GLU A 55 -8.54 7.60 -8.60
CA GLU A 55 -9.41 6.50 -8.13
C GLU A 55 -8.90 5.85 -6.85
N PHE A 56 -8.54 6.64 -5.86
CA PHE A 56 -8.09 6.14 -4.57
C PHE A 56 -9.05 6.51 -3.45
N ARG A 57 -8.91 5.82 -2.34
CA ARG A 57 -9.63 6.10 -1.10
C ARG A 57 -8.64 6.18 0.05
N GLY A 58 -8.68 7.29 0.78
CA GLY A 58 -7.85 7.49 1.96
C GLY A 58 -6.95 8.71 1.86
N ARG A 59 -6.38 9.09 2.99
CA ARG A 59 -5.54 10.27 3.10
C ARG A 59 -4.07 9.93 2.88
N ILE A 60 -3.46 10.64 1.95
CA ILE A 60 -2.04 10.46 1.62
C ILE A 60 -1.15 10.78 2.83
N ASP A 61 -1.44 11.88 3.55
CA ASP A 61 -0.64 12.28 4.70
C ASP A 61 -0.69 11.25 5.84
N ASP A 62 -1.84 10.62 6.04
CA ASP A 62 -1.99 9.57 7.05
C ASP A 62 -1.12 8.36 6.72
N LEU A 63 -1.16 7.89 5.49
CA LEU A 63 -0.37 6.73 5.09
C LEU A 63 1.12 7.06 5.08
N ALA A 64 1.51 8.24 4.58
CA ALA A 64 2.90 8.66 4.54
C ALA A 64 3.56 8.66 5.91
N ALA A 65 2.79 8.94 6.97
CA ALA A 65 3.30 8.97 8.33
C ALA A 65 3.64 7.58 8.90
N HIS A 66 3.26 6.49 8.20
CA HIS A 66 3.34 5.14 8.75
C HIS A 66 4.16 4.15 7.90
N VAL A 67 4.78 4.59 6.81
CA VAL A 67 5.44 3.67 5.86
C VAL A 67 6.97 3.68 5.92
N ALA A 68 7.57 4.42 6.83
CA ALA A 68 9.02 4.60 6.86
C ALA A 68 9.82 3.29 7.00
N ASP A 69 9.27 2.31 7.68
CA ASP A 69 9.93 1.02 7.96
C ASP A 69 9.28 -0.16 7.23
N VAL A 70 8.45 0.11 6.23
CA VAL A 70 7.71 -0.92 5.49
C VAL A 70 8.54 -1.41 4.31
N ASP A 71 8.67 -2.71 4.20
CA ASP A 71 9.38 -3.37 3.10
C ASP A 71 8.45 -3.75 1.96
N LEU A 72 7.20 -4.12 2.28
CA LEU A 72 6.22 -4.59 1.32
C LEU A 72 4.86 -3.99 1.66
N LEU A 73 4.21 -3.40 0.67
CA LEU A 73 2.94 -2.70 0.83
C LEU A 73 1.85 -3.38 0.00
N LEU A 74 0.77 -3.74 0.65
CA LEU A 74 -0.39 -4.38 0.01
C LEU A 74 -1.58 -3.42 0.10
N VAL A 75 -2.15 -3.06 -1.05
CA VAL A 75 -3.23 -2.08 -1.12
C VAL A 75 -4.35 -2.58 -2.02
N HIS A 76 -5.53 -2.02 -1.84
CA HIS A 76 -6.66 -2.15 -2.76
C HIS A 76 -7.01 -0.79 -3.34
N LEU A 77 -7.58 0.12 -2.57
CA LEU A 77 -7.90 1.48 -3.02
C LEU A 77 -7.01 2.55 -2.41
N ALA A 78 -6.11 2.19 -1.50
CA ALA A 78 -5.26 3.17 -0.84
C ALA A 78 -4.35 3.89 -1.85
N PRO A 79 -4.08 5.18 -1.62
CA PRO A 79 -3.22 5.95 -2.51
C PRO A 79 -1.75 5.57 -2.32
N VAL A 80 -1.07 5.24 -3.40
CA VAL A 80 0.38 5.06 -3.37
C VAL A 80 0.99 6.06 -4.36
N SER A 81 0.99 7.30 -3.94
CA SER A 81 1.52 8.42 -4.69
C SER A 81 3.03 8.53 -4.52
N HIS A 82 3.64 9.47 -5.23
CA HIS A 82 5.07 9.74 -5.05
C HIS A 82 5.40 10.14 -3.61
N GLU A 83 4.49 10.82 -2.90
CA GLU A 83 4.69 11.18 -1.50
C GLU A 83 4.84 9.93 -0.63
N ILE A 84 4.02 8.90 -0.88
CA ILE A 84 4.12 7.64 -0.14
C ILE A 84 5.44 6.94 -0.45
N ILE A 85 5.80 6.86 -1.72
CA ILE A 85 7.03 6.20 -2.16
C ILE A 85 8.26 6.89 -1.56
N GLU A 86 8.28 8.21 -1.57
CA GLU A 86 9.37 8.99 -0.97
C GLU A 86 9.45 8.82 0.55
N ALA A 87 8.30 8.61 1.20
CA ALA A 87 8.23 8.40 2.65
C ALA A 87 8.62 6.98 3.07
N ALA A 88 8.84 6.08 2.11
CA ALA A 88 9.07 4.65 2.37
C ALA A 88 10.43 4.20 1.79
N PRO A 89 11.55 4.61 2.40
CA PRO A 89 12.87 4.31 1.84
C PRO A 89 13.23 2.82 1.81
N ARG A 90 12.56 2.00 2.60
CA ARG A 90 12.80 0.55 2.63
C ARG A 90 11.89 -0.24 1.70
N LEU A 91 10.91 0.42 1.10
CA LEU A 91 9.90 -0.26 0.28
C LEU A 91 10.53 -0.88 -0.98
N ARG A 92 10.25 -2.16 -1.22
CA ARG A 92 10.76 -2.92 -2.36
C ARG A 92 9.67 -3.50 -3.24
N PHE A 93 8.46 -3.62 -2.72
CA PHE A 93 7.39 -4.28 -3.43
C PHE A 93 6.04 -3.68 -3.05
N ILE A 94 5.21 -3.43 -4.06
CA ILE A 94 3.82 -2.99 -3.89
C ILE A 94 2.94 -4.00 -4.63
N ALA A 95 1.92 -4.53 -3.95
CA ALA A 95 0.99 -5.47 -4.56
C ALA A 95 -0.45 -4.99 -4.40
N SER A 96 -1.25 -5.24 -5.42
CA SER A 96 -2.69 -4.95 -5.44
C SER A 96 -3.43 -6.13 -6.07
N GLU A 97 -4.66 -6.38 -5.64
CA GLU A 97 -5.53 -7.39 -6.27
C GLU A 97 -6.40 -6.80 -7.38
N ARG A 98 -6.26 -5.53 -7.69
CA ARG A 98 -7.02 -4.90 -8.77
C ARG A 98 -6.42 -5.26 -10.12
N SER A 99 -7.27 -5.31 -11.15
CA SER A 99 -6.82 -5.56 -12.54
C SER A 99 -6.14 -4.33 -13.16
N SER A 100 -6.34 -3.15 -12.57
CA SER A 100 -5.63 -1.93 -12.92
C SER A 100 -5.32 -1.17 -11.64
N VAL A 101 -4.30 -0.33 -11.66
CA VAL A 101 -3.83 0.34 -10.45
C VAL A 101 -3.70 1.86 -10.65
N PRO A 102 -4.83 2.57 -10.93
CA PRO A 102 -4.78 4.02 -11.06
C PRO A 102 -4.40 4.72 -9.76
N ASN A 103 -4.53 4.03 -8.64
CA ASN A 103 -4.19 4.52 -7.30
C ASN A 103 -2.71 4.35 -6.94
N ILE A 104 -1.90 3.78 -7.84
CA ILE A 104 -0.46 3.59 -7.61
C ILE A 104 0.31 4.35 -8.68
N ASP A 105 1.29 5.15 -8.26
CA ASP A 105 2.19 5.83 -9.18
C ASP A 105 3.27 4.84 -9.63
N VAL A 106 2.95 4.05 -10.64
CA VAL A 106 3.80 2.97 -11.14
C VAL A 106 5.13 3.51 -11.68
N ALA A 107 5.09 4.64 -12.37
CA ALA A 107 6.30 5.26 -12.91
C ALA A 107 7.28 5.66 -11.80
N CYS A 108 6.76 6.27 -10.74
CA CYS A 108 7.59 6.66 -9.60
C CYS A 108 8.15 5.42 -8.88
N ALA A 109 7.34 4.39 -8.70
CA ALA A 109 7.79 3.13 -8.10
C ALA A 109 8.95 2.53 -8.90
N LYS A 110 8.82 2.50 -10.22
CA LYS A 110 9.88 1.99 -11.09
C LYS A 110 11.17 2.79 -10.97
N GLU A 111 11.08 4.11 -10.90
CA GLU A 111 12.25 4.98 -10.73
C GLU A 111 12.97 4.71 -9.40
N HIS A 112 12.25 4.26 -8.38
CA HIS A 112 12.81 3.92 -7.07
C HIS A 112 13.20 2.45 -6.94
N GLY A 113 13.13 1.67 -8.02
CA GLY A 113 13.47 0.25 -7.98
C GLY A 113 12.46 -0.61 -7.26
N ILE A 114 11.22 -0.17 -7.17
CA ILE A 114 10.14 -0.88 -6.49
C ILE A 114 9.33 -1.67 -7.52
N ALA A 115 9.16 -2.97 -7.28
CA ALA A 115 8.33 -3.81 -8.13
C ALA A 115 6.85 -3.62 -7.78
N VAL A 116 5.99 -3.60 -8.79
CA VAL A 116 4.53 -3.47 -8.62
C VAL A 116 3.86 -4.67 -9.27
N SER A 117 3.00 -5.35 -8.51
CA SER A 117 2.21 -6.49 -8.97
C SER A 117 0.72 -6.19 -8.86
N TYR A 118 -0.05 -6.55 -9.89
CA TYR A 118 -1.51 -6.40 -9.89
C TYR A 118 -2.17 -7.33 -10.90
#